data_c9ef8c36d2b565c9c7037c6fda09aad6
#
_entry.id   c9ef8c36d2b565c9c7037c6fda09aad6
#
_cell.length_a   1.000
_cell.length_b   1.000
_cell.length_c   1.000
_cell.angle_alpha   90.00
_cell.angle_beta   90.00
_cell.angle_gamma   90.00
#
_symmetry.space_group_name_H-M   'P 1'
#
loop_
_entity.id
_entity.type
_entity.pdbx_description
1 polymer ?
#
loop_
_entity_poly.entity_id
_entity_poly.type
_entity_poly.pdbx_seq_one_letter_code
_entity_poly.pdbx_strand_id
1 'polypeptide(L)'
;MLEINRIRNYPEEIRKATEDKGFDGMVIDELLAADQRRKTIVGEVEKLRAERNKLTKGDIQRGREIKQLLNDRQGVLSDANENFMMLMLRVPNPSAPDVKIGTADDNEVLRQVGQPRSFSFPVRDHMDIGNLTDTIDTERGAKVAQSGFYFIKGEGALLEFALVQYAMTKLVAGGFTPVITPNLVK
;
A
#
# COMPACT_ATOMS: atom_id res chain seq x y z
N MET A 1 -2.34 -0.79 4.68
CA MET A 1 -3.44 0.14 5.04
C MET A 1 -4.13 -0.42 6.27
N LEU A 2 -4.40 0.43 7.27
CA LEU A 2 -5.13 0.03 8.47
C LEU A 2 -6.58 -0.36 8.15
N GLU A 3 -7.13 -1.28 8.94
CA GLU A 3 -8.56 -1.56 8.89
C GLU A 3 -9.34 -0.44 9.58
N ILE A 4 -10.43 0.01 8.94
CA ILE A 4 -11.28 1.09 9.48
C ILE A 4 -11.85 0.75 10.86
N ASN A 5 -12.10 -0.54 11.15
CA ASN A 5 -12.59 -0.95 12.47
C ASN A 5 -11.57 -0.67 13.58
N ARG A 6 -10.27 -0.81 13.31
CA ARG A 6 -9.24 -0.43 14.28
C ARG A 6 -9.27 1.07 14.58
N ILE A 7 -9.43 1.89 13.53
CA ILE A 7 -9.51 3.35 13.69
C ILE A 7 -10.76 3.75 14.49
N ARG A 8 -11.91 3.11 14.22
CA ARG A 8 -13.17 3.35 14.96
C ARG A 8 -13.05 3.01 16.45
N ASN A 9 -12.38 1.89 16.74
CA ASN A 9 -12.31 1.37 18.12
C ASN A 9 -11.22 2.08 18.94
N TYR A 10 -10.16 2.57 18.30
CA TYR A 10 -9.00 3.17 18.96
C TYR A 10 -8.57 4.49 18.28
N PRO A 11 -9.48 5.49 18.16
CA PRO A 11 -9.19 6.71 17.39
C PRO A 11 -8.04 7.51 17.99
N GLU A 12 -7.95 7.61 19.33
CA GLU A 12 -6.91 8.38 20.00
C GLU A 12 -5.52 7.72 19.87
N GLU A 13 -5.46 6.38 19.91
CA GLU A 13 -4.21 5.65 19.65
C GLU A 13 -3.70 5.93 18.24
N ILE A 14 -4.58 5.88 17.24
CA ILE A 14 -4.20 6.09 15.85
C ILE A 14 -3.90 7.56 15.58
N ARG A 15 -4.61 8.51 16.24
CA ARG A 15 -4.30 9.95 16.18
C ARG A 15 -2.86 10.18 16.67
N LYS A 16 -2.55 9.70 17.87
CA LYS A 16 -1.22 9.84 18.44
C LYS A 16 -0.15 9.23 17.55
N ALA A 17 -0.37 8.01 17.03
CA ALA A 17 0.56 7.36 16.13
C ALA A 17 0.76 8.10 14.80
N THR A 18 -0.26 8.84 14.35
CA THR A 18 -0.21 9.71 13.17
C THR A 18 0.66 10.93 13.45
N GLU A 19 0.47 11.58 14.61
CA GLU A 19 1.24 12.73 15.07
C GLU A 19 2.70 12.36 15.36
N ASP A 20 2.95 11.21 15.96
CA ASP A 20 4.29 10.66 16.24
C ASP A 20 5.12 10.48 14.94
N LYS A 21 4.45 10.38 13.79
CA LYS A 21 5.07 10.33 12.45
C LYS A 21 5.12 11.70 11.73
N GLY A 22 4.78 12.79 12.43
CA GLY A 22 4.79 14.13 11.88
C GLY A 22 3.62 14.45 10.94
N PHE A 23 2.54 13.66 10.95
CA PHE A 23 1.34 13.96 10.18
C PHE A 23 0.27 14.63 11.06
N ASP A 24 -0.66 15.32 10.42
CA ASP A 24 -1.77 15.98 11.11
C ASP A 24 -2.78 14.94 11.65
N GLY A 25 -2.96 14.89 12.97
CA GLY A 25 -3.89 14.00 13.65
C GLY A 25 -5.37 14.30 13.34
N MET A 26 -5.70 15.51 12.85
CA MET A 26 -7.08 15.86 12.46
C MET A 26 -7.63 14.97 11.34
N VAL A 27 -6.76 14.35 10.53
CA VAL A 27 -7.17 13.39 9.50
C VAL A 27 -8.03 12.26 10.06
N ILE A 28 -7.88 11.91 11.34
CA ILE A 28 -8.67 10.85 11.99
C ILE A 28 -10.12 11.29 12.16
N ASP A 29 -10.37 12.54 12.58
CA ASP A 29 -11.73 13.07 12.71
C ASP A 29 -12.40 13.22 11.36
N GLU A 30 -11.67 13.75 10.36
CA GLU A 30 -12.15 13.87 8.99
C GLU A 30 -12.54 12.48 8.43
N LEU A 31 -11.71 11.48 8.66
CA LEU A 31 -11.95 10.11 8.21
C LEU A 31 -13.18 9.48 8.89
N LEU A 32 -13.32 9.63 10.20
CA LEU A 32 -14.46 9.09 10.94
C LEU A 32 -15.78 9.78 10.51
N ALA A 33 -15.75 11.09 10.25
CA ALA A 33 -16.89 11.81 9.71
C ALA A 33 -17.25 11.33 8.29
N ALA A 34 -16.24 11.14 7.42
CA ALA A 34 -16.43 10.61 6.06
C ALA A 34 -16.99 9.17 6.08
N ASP A 35 -16.48 8.33 6.97
CA ASP A 35 -16.96 6.96 7.16
C ASP A 35 -18.43 6.94 7.63
N GLN A 36 -18.80 7.79 8.57
CA GLN A 36 -20.18 7.91 9.03
C GLN A 36 -21.11 8.36 7.91
N ARG A 37 -20.72 9.39 7.15
CA ARG A 37 -21.47 9.84 5.97
C ARG A 37 -21.65 8.73 4.95
N ARG A 38 -20.58 8.00 4.63
CA ARG A 38 -20.61 6.87 3.71
C ARG A 38 -21.58 5.78 4.18
N LYS A 39 -21.54 5.40 5.46
CA LYS A 39 -22.47 4.41 6.07
C LYS A 39 -23.92 4.83 5.94
N THR A 40 -24.24 6.11 6.17
CA THR A 40 -25.58 6.63 6.03
C THR A 40 -26.08 6.48 4.59
N ILE A 41 -25.26 6.87 3.59
CA ILE A 41 -25.62 6.76 2.17
C ILE A 41 -25.78 5.29 1.76
N VAL A 42 -24.88 4.40 2.19
CA VAL A 42 -25.00 2.95 1.95
C VAL A 42 -26.33 2.43 2.50
N GLY A 43 -26.68 2.78 3.74
CA GLY A 43 -27.95 2.38 4.36
C GLY A 43 -29.19 2.89 3.60
N GLU A 44 -29.15 4.11 3.03
CA GLU A 44 -30.23 4.64 2.19
C GLU A 44 -30.36 3.83 0.87
N VAL A 45 -29.22 3.56 0.21
CA VAL A 45 -29.20 2.75 -1.02
C VAL A 45 -29.71 1.34 -0.77
N GLU A 46 -29.32 0.72 0.33
CA GLU A 46 -29.78 -0.62 0.71
C GLU A 46 -31.30 -0.66 0.99
N LYS A 47 -31.83 0.35 1.67
CA LYS A 47 -33.29 0.48 1.87
C LYS A 47 -34.04 0.59 0.56
N LEU A 48 -33.58 1.45 -0.37
CA LEU A 48 -34.17 1.60 -1.69
C LEU A 48 -34.10 0.30 -2.51
N ARG A 49 -33.00 -0.42 -2.44
CA ARG A 49 -32.84 -1.74 -3.08
C ARG A 49 -33.78 -2.79 -2.48
N ALA A 50 -33.90 -2.82 -1.16
CA ALA A 50 -34.81 -3.71 -0.47
C ALA A 50 -36.28 -3.40 -0.81
N GLU A 51 -36.66 -2.12 -0.89
CA GLU A 51 -37.99 -1.69 -1.34
C GLU A 51 -38.24 -2.13 -2.79
N ARG A 52 -37.32 -1.85 -3.70
CA ARG A 52 -37.41 -2.27 -5.10
C ARG A 52 -37.66 -3.77 -5.25
N ASN A 53 -36.98 -4.58 -4.45
CA ASN A 53 -37.10 -6.04 -4.51
C ASN A 53 -38.45 -6.57 -4.00
N LYS A 54 -39.24 -5.76 -3.29
CA LYS A 54 -40.61 -6.09 -2.81
C LYS A 54 -41.71 -5.66 -3.79
N LEU A 55 -41.36 -4.87 -4.82
CA LEU A 55 -42.36 -4.42 -5.80
C LEU A 55 -42.89 -5.56 -6.67
N THR A 56 -44.18 -5.46 -6.99
CA THR A 56 -44.86 -6.34 -7.89
C THR A 56 -45.06 -5.73 -9.29
N LYS A 57 -45.59 -6.48 -10.24
CA LYS A 57 -45.87 -5.98 -11.60
C LYS A 57 -46.84 -4.80 -11.65
N GLY A 58 -47.64 -4.57 -10.59
CA GLY A 58 -48.57 -3.44 -10.48
C GLY A 58 -47.90 -2.14 -10.04
N ASP A 59 -46.69 -2.18 -9.47
CA ASP A 59 -46.02 -1.05 -8.84
C ASP A 59 -45.10 -0.26 -9.81
N ILE A 60 -45.51 -0.15 -11.09
CA ILE A 60 -44.65 0.39 -12.17
C ILE A 60 -44.18 1.83 -11.85
N GLN A 61 -45.07 2.69 -11.37
CA GLN A 61 -44.74 4.08 -11.05
C GLN A 61 -43.68 4.16 -9.93
N ARG A 62 -43.92 3.40 -8.84
CA ARG A 62 -42.98 3.35 -7.72
C ARG A 62 -41.61 2.76 -8.12
N GLY A 63 -41.61 1.76 -9.01
CA GLY A 63 -40.39 1.19 -9.57
C GLY A 63 -39.54 2.21 -10.36
N ARG A 64 -40.19 3.13 -11.10
CA ARG A 64 -39.51 4.22 -11.81
C ARG A 64 -38.91 5.24 -10.85
N GLU A 65 -39.68 5.64 -9.83
CA GLU A 65 -39.19 6.56 -8.80
C GLU A 65 -37.98 6.01 -8.06
N ILE A 66 -38.03 4.75 -7.61
CA ILE A 66 -36.89 4.14 -6.92
C ILE A 66 -35.68 4.03 -7.85
N LYS A 67 -35.87 3.72 -9.13
CA LYS A 67 -34.77 3.69 -10.10
C LYS A 67 -34.10 5.06 -10.21
N GLN A 68 -34.88 6.13 -10.28
CA GLN A 68 -34.33 7.49 -10.31
C GLN A 68 -33.58 7.81 -9.03
N LEU A 69 -34.16 7.56 -7.87
CA LEU A 69 -33.49 7.77 -6.57
C LEU A 69 -32.20 6.97 -6.42
N LEU A 70 -32.15 5.73 -6.89
CA LEU A 70 -30.95 4.92 -6.88
C LEU A 70 -29.87 5.49 -7.80
N ASN A 71 -30.23 5.99 -8.98
CA ASN A 71 -29.29 6.64 -9.88
C ASN A 71 -28.69 7.92 -9.25
N ASP A 72 -29.53 8.76 -8.65
CA ASP A 72 -29.10 9.99 -7.99
C ASP A 72 -28.16 9.68 -6.80
N ARG A 73 -28.49 8.64 -6.00
CA ARG A 73 -27.69 8.21 -4.87
C ARG A 73 -26.38 7.51 -5.26
N GLN A 74 -26.29 6.93 -6.46
CA GLN A 74 -25.10 6.25 -6.92
C GLN A 74 -23.92 7.20 -7.09
N GLY A 75 -24.13 8.40 -7.63
CA GLY A 75 -23.12 9.44 -7.73
C GLY A 75 -22.64 9.88 -6.34
N VAL A 76 -23.59 10.20 -5.45
CA VAL A 76 -23.28 10.62 -4.07
C VAL A 76 -22.50 9.53 -3.31
N LEU A 77 -22.82 8.26 -3.54
CA LEU A 77 -22.10 7.13 -2.94
C LEU A 77 -20.68 7.00 -3.51
N SER A 78 -20.54 7.21 -4.81
CA SER A 78 -19.22 7.20 -5.46
C SER A 78 -18.28 8.24 -4.84
N ASP A 79 -18.77 9.49 -4.74
CA ASP A 79 -18.02 10.61 -4.17
C ASP A 79 -17.66 10.36 -2.69
N ALA A 80 -18.61 9.81 -1.93
CA ALA A 80 -18.36 9.46 -0.52
C ALA A 80 -17.33 8.35 -0.35
N ASN A 81 -17.33 7.35 -1.24
CA ASN A 81 -16.32 6.29 -1.25
C ASN A 81 -14.93 6.83 -1.62
N GLU A 82 -14.86 7.68 -2.63
CA GLU A 82 -13.60 8.30 -3.07
C GLU A 82 -13.00 9.15 -1.95
N ASN A 83 -13.79 10.04 -1.35
CA ASN A 83 -13.36 10.85 -0.22
C ASN A 83 -12.88 9.98 0.97
N PHE A 84 -13.64 8.95 1.31
CA PHE A 84 -13.24 7.99 2.36
C PHE A 84 -11.90 7.33 2.03
N MET A 85 -11.69 6.86 0.80
CA MET A 85 -10.44 6.23 0.38
C MET A 85 -9.26 7.20 0.40
N MET A 86 -9.46 8.44 -0.05
CA MET A 86 -8.43 9.48 0.00
C MET A 86 -7.98 9.74 1.44
N LEU A 87 -8.91 9.82 2.39
CA LEU A 87 -8.59 10.01 3.80
C LEU A 87 -7.91 8.77 4.41
N MET A 88 -8.37 7.56 4.06
CA MET A 88 -7.72 6.31 4.49
C MET A 88 -6.26 6.22 4.05
N LEU A 89 -5.93 6.69 2.85
CA LEU A 89 -4.56 6.70 2.33
C LEU A 89 -3.64 7.69 3.05
N ARG A 90 -4.21 8.73 3.70
CA ARG A 90 -3.45 9.70 4.49
C ARG A 90 -3.09 9.21 5.89
N VAL A 91 -3.75 8.16 6.39
CA VAL A 91 -3.48 7.60 7.73
C VAL A 91 -2.30 6.65 7.67
N PRO A 92 -1.16 6.94 8.31
CA PRO A 92 -0.02 6.06 8.34
C PRO A 92 -0.28 4.84 9.25
N ASN A 93 0.42 3.74 9.00
CA ASN A 93 0.44 2.64 9.96
C ASN A 93 1.18 3.07 11.24
N PRO A 94 0.71 2.70 12.44
CA PRO A 94 1.45 2.92 13.68
C PRO A 94 2.84 2.30 13.65
N SER A 95 3.80 2.96 14.27
CA SER A 95 5.12 2.37 14.52
C SER A 95 5.01 1.28 15.59
N ALA A 96 5.98 0.35 15.61
CA ALA A 96 6.07 -0.58 16.71
C ALA A 96 6.39 0.19 18.03
N PRO A 97 5.97 -0.34 19.21
CA PRO A 97 6.09 0.39 20.48
C PRO A 97 7.53 0.68 20.89
N ASP A 98 8.49 -0.08 20.41
CA ASP A 98 9.93 0.01 20.69
C ASP A 98 10.68 0.92 19.69
N VAL A 99 9.97 1.50 18.71
CA VAL A 99 10.57 2.42 17.73
C VAL A 99 10.59 3.83 18.32
N LYS A 100 11.78 4.46 18.31
CA LYS A 100 11.96 5.85 18.70
C LYS A 100 11.18 6.79 17.78
N ILE A 101 10.47 7.73 18.38
CA ILE A 101 9.79 8.81 17.65
C ILE A 101 10.84 9.83 17.23
N GLY A 102 10.81 10.23 15.96
CA GLY A 102 11.76 11.21 15.40
C GLY A 102 11.86 11.13 13.88
N THR A 103 12.90 11.76 13.36
CA THR A 103 13.27 11.76 11.95
C THR A 103 14.29 10.67 11.63
N ALA A 104 14.72 10.57 10.37
CA ALA A 104 15.77 9.63 9.98
C ALA A 104 17.11 9.87 10.70
N ASP A 105 17.38 11.11 11.14
CA ASP A 105 18.61 11.48 11.87
C ASP A 105 18.56 11.02 13.34
N ASP A 106 17.38 10.68 13.85
CA ASP A 106 17.17 10.21 15.23
C ASP A 106 17.30 8.67 15.36
N ASN A 107 17.67 7.97 14.29
CA ASN A 107 17.82 6.52 14.28
C ASN A 107 18.83 6.06 15.33
N GLU A 108 18.48 4.99 16.05
CA GLU A 108 19.28 4.39 17.09
C GLU A 108 19.85 3.05 16.64
N VAL A 109 21.15 2.84 16.84
CA VAL A 109 21.79 1.55 16.58
C VAL A 109 21.51 0.62 17.74
N LEU A 110 20.56 -0.31 17.57
CA LEU A 110 20.18 -1.24 18.64
C LEU A 110 21.27 -2.27 18.95
N ARG A 111 22.01 -2.73 17.95
CA ARG A 111 23.14 -3.63 18.11
C ARG A 111 24.06 -3.60 16.91
N GLN A 112 25.33 -3.89 17.16
CA GLN A 112 26.32 -4.12 16.12
C GLN A 112 26.80 -5.56 16.20
N VAL A 113 26.86 -6.26 15.06
CA VAL A 113 27.28 -7.66 14.98
C VAL A 113 28.45 -7.77 14.00
N GLY A 114 29.57 -8.29 14.48
CA GLY A 114 30.82 -8.38 13.74
C GLY A 114 31.60 -7.08 13.71
N GLN A 115 32.67 -7.08 12.95
CA GLN A 115 33.53 -5.92 12.73
C GLN A 115 33.62 -5.63 11.23
N PRO A 116 33.57 -4.35 10.80
CA PRO A 116 33.83 -3.99 9.41
C PRO A 116 35.19 -4.50 8.97
N ARG A 117 35.28 -5.10 7.79
CA ARG A 117 36.55 -5.55 7.22
C ARG A 117 37.37 -4.34 6.82
N SER A 118 38.66 -4.33 7.22
CA SER A 118 39.62 -3.37 6.71
C SER A 118 40.25 -3.86 5.42
N PHE A 119 40.39 -2.96 4.45
CA PHE A 119 41.02 -3.26 3.17
C PHE A 119 42.31 -2.44 3.03
N SER A 120 43.36 -3.04 2.43
CA SER A 120 44.61 -2.39 2.12
C SER A 120 44.59 -1.61 0.78
N PHE A 121 43.44 -1.57 0.12
CA PHE A 121 43.21 -0.93 -1.17
C PHE A 121 41.97 -0.02 -1.09
N PRO A 122 41.82 0.98 -1.98
CA PRO A 122 40.61 1.78 -2.05
C PRO A 122 39.37 0.93 -2.35
N VAL A 123 38.36 1.08 -1.50
CA VAL A 123 37.07 0.38 -1.68
C VAL A 123 36.33 1.06 -2.84
N ARG A 124 35.81 0.25 -3.75
CA ARG A 124 34.97 0.68 -4.88
C ARG A 124 33.50 0.45 -4.57
N ASP A 125 32.63 1.28 -5.09
CA ASP A 125 31.21 1.07 -5.00
C ASP A 125 30.69 0.03 -6.00
N HIS A 126 29.41 -0.30 -5.93
CA HIS A 126 28.80 -1.31 -6.80
C HIS A 126 28.77 -0.89 -8.27
N MET A 127 28.74 0.41 -8.56
CA MET A 127 28.76 0.89 -9.95
C MET A 127 30.14 0.75 -10.57
N ASP A 128 31.19 1.11 -9.83
CA ASP A 128 32.58 0.90 -10.25
C ASP A 128 32.86 -0.58 -10.50
N ILE A 129 32.41 -1.45 -9.58
CA ILE A 129 32.57 -2.89 -9.73
C ILE A 129 31.76 -3.41 -10.92
N GLY A 130 30.50 -2.98 -11.06
CA GLY A 130 29.63 -3.36 -12.17
C GLY A 130 30.20 -2.99 -13.54
N ASN A 131 30.79 -1.81 -13.65
CA ASN A 131 31.49 -1.36 -14.86
C ASN A 131 32.74 -2.19 -15.15
N LEU A 132 33.57 -2.47 -14.13
CA LEU A 132 34.78 -3.27 -14.26
C LEU A 132 34.52 -4.72 -14.68
N THR A 133 33.44 -5.31 -14.17
CA THR A 133 33.05 -6.69 -14.45
C THR A 133 32.09 -6.81 -15.64
N ASP A 134 31.70 -5.69 -16.23
CA ASP A 134 30.68 -5.60 -17.30
C ASP A 134 29.33 -6.25 -16.92
N THR A 135 28.96 -6.15 -15.65
CA THR A 135 27.71 -6.76 -15.13
C THR A 135 26.57 -5.78 -14.97
N ILE A 136 26.82 -4.46 -14.91
CA ILE A 136 25.80 -3.41 -14.79
C ILE A 136 25.99 -2.41 -15.95
N ASP A 137 24.90 -2.10 -16.67
CA ASP A 137 24.90 -1.18 -17.80
C ASP A 137 23.78 -0.14 -17.64
N THR A 138 24.12 0.99 -17.06
CA THR A 138 23.19 2.11 -16.85
C THR A 138 23.05 2.98 -18.09
N GLU A 139 24.06 3.02 -18.97
CA GLU A 139 24.01 3.84 -20.18
C GLU A 139 22.92 3.34 -21.14
N ARG A 140 22.93 2.02 -21.42
CA ARG A 140 21.89 1.43 -22.26
C ARG A 140 20.54 1.38 -21.56
N GLY A 141 20.51 1.17 -20.23
CA GLY A 141 19.29 1.25 -19.43
C GLY A 141 18.61 2.61 -19.58
N ALA A 142 19.37 3.69 -19.45
CA ALA A 142 18.86 5.05 -19.58
C ALA A 142 18.34 5.36 -21.01
N LYS A 143 18.98 4.81 -22.06
CA LYS A 143 18.53 4.98 -23.45
C LYS A 143 17.16 4.32 -23.70
N VAL A 144 16.87 3.21 -23.03
CA VAL A 144 15.63 2.44 -23.24
C VAL A 144 14.48 2.93 -22.36
N ALA A 145 14.77 3.24 -21.09
CA ALA A 145 13.73 3.48 -20.08
C ALA A 145 13.94 4.75 -19.22
N GLN A 146 14.81 5.67 -19.67
CA GLN A 146 15.19 6.92 -19.00
C GLN A 146 16.14 6.71 -17.79
N SER A 147 16.44 7.81 -17.07
CA SER A 147 17.36 7.78 -15.91
C SER A 147 16.83 6.89 -14.78
N GLY A 148 17.75 6.21 -14.10
CA GLY A 148 17.44 5.31 -13.00
C GLY A 148 17.19 3.85 -13.41
N PHE A 149 17.20 3.55 -14.73
CA PHE A 149 17.12 2.18 -15.22
C PHE A 149 18.49 1.63 -15.62
N TYR A 150 18.63 0.32 -15.57
CA TYR A 150 19.89 -0.38 -15.84
C TYR A 150 19.60 -1.76 -16.44
N PHE A 151 20.59 -2.32 -17.13
CA PHE A 151 20.65 -3.73 -17.44
C PHE A 151 21.63 -4.44 -16.54
N ILE A 152 21.25 -5.61 -16.06
CA ILE A 152 22.19 -6.56 -15.42
C ILE A 152 22.56 -7.60 -16.47
N LYS A 153 23.85 -7.90 -16.59
CA LYS A 153 24.40 -8.75 -17.65
C LYS A 153 25.26 -9.87 -17.07
N GLY A 154 25.44 -10.94 -17.84
CA GLY A 154 26.38 -12.01 -17.54
C GLY A 154 26.20 -12.59 -16.13
N GLU A 155 27.30 -12.67 -15.39
CA GLU A 155 27.34 -13.21 -14.03
C GLU A 155 26.43 -12.43 -13.05
N GLY A 156 26.21 -11.13 -13.28
CA GLY A 156 25.27 -10.33 -12.50
C GLY A 156 23.82 -10.82 -12.63
N ALA A 157 23.39 -11.18 -13.84
CA ALA A 157 22.05 -11.73 -14.06
C ALA A 157 21.92 -13.14 -13.42
N LEU A 158 22.96 -13.95 -13.50
CA LEU A 158 22.98 -15.26 -12.82
C LEU A 158 22.90 -15.11 -11.31
N LEU A 159 23.56 -14.10 -10.74
CA LEU A 159 23.49 -13.79 -9.31
C LEU A 159 22.06 -13.37 -8.88
N GLU A 160 21.35 -12.60 -9.69
CA GLU A 160 19.95 -12.25 -9.42
C GLU A 160 19.06 -13.49 -9.32
N PHE A 161 19.16 -14.41 -10.30
CA PHE A 161 18.43 -15.68 -10.24
C PHE A 161 18.84 -16.56 -9.05
N ALA A 162 20.12 -16.56 -8.68
CA ALA A 162 20.59 -17.28 -7.51
C ALA A 162 19.98 -16.72 -6.21
N LEU A 163 19.84 -15.39 -6.08
CA LEU A 163 19.18 -14.75 -4.94
C LEU A 163 17.70 -15.10 -4.88
N VAL A 164 17.00 -15.09 -6.02
CA VAL A 164 15.59 -15.51 -6.11
C VAL A 164 15.46 -16.97 -5.67
N GLN A 165 16.32 -17.86 -6.19
CA GLN A 165 16.31 -19.28 -5.83
C GLN A 165 16.59 -19.49 -4.33
N TYR A 166 17.54 -18.74 -3.77
CA TYR A 166 17.85 -18.79 -2.34
C TYR A 166 16.64 -18.38 -1.48
N ALA A 167 15.98 -17.27 -1.82
CA ALA A 167 14.78 -16.80 -1.13
C ALA A 167 13.65 -17.84 -1.21
N MET A 168 13.39 -18.38 -2.41
CA MET A 168 12.38 -19.42 -2.62
C MET A 168 12.66 -20.67 -1.79
N THR A 169 13.92 -21.13 -1.76
CA THR A 169 14.32 -22.29 -0.95
C THR A 169 14.07 -22.07 0.54
N LYS A 170 14.39 -20.88 1.05
CA LYS A 170 14.13 -20.50 2.45
C LYS A 170 12.65 -20.45 2.79
N LEU A 171 11.84 -19.88 1.92
CA LEU A 171 10.39 -19.77 2.12
C LEU A 171 9.73 -21.15 2.08
N VAL A 172 10.10 -22.01 1.13
CA VAL A 172 9.58 -23.38 1.04
C VAL A 172 9.96 -24.18 2.30
N ALA A 173 11.19 -24.07 2.78
CA ALA A 173 11.62 -24.68 4.04
C ALA A 173 10.84 -24.12 5.26
N GLY A 174 10.34 -22.88 5.18
CA GLY A 174 9.47 -22.25 6.17
C GLY A 174 7.98 -22.63 6.05
N GLY A 175 7.62 -23.53 5.12
CA GLY A 175 6.24 -24.01 4.94
C GLY A 175 5.39 -23.19 3.97
N PHE A 176 5.97 -22.23 3.24
CA PHE A 176 5.26 -21.48 2.20
C PHE A 176 5.16 -22.27 0.90
N THR A 177 4.05 -22.17 0.21
CA THR A 177 3.87 -22.78 -1.11
C THR A 177 4.19 -21.75 -2.20
N PRO A 178 5.17 -21.99 -3.09
CA PRO A 178 5.46 -21.11 -4.20
C PRO A 178 4.34 -21.16 -5.23
N VAL A 179 3.95 -19.98 -5.76
CA VAL A 179 2.90 -19.86 -6.76
C VAL A 179 3.38 -18.96 -7.89
N ILE A 180 3.20 -19.41 -9.13
CA ILE A 180 3.35 -18.58 -10.33
C ILE A 180 1.97 -18.15 -10.76
N THR A 181 1.72 -16.84 -10.74
CA THR A 181 0.41 -16.27 -11.10
C THR A 181 0.33 -15.95 -12.60
N PRO A 182 -0.88 -15.93 -13.19
CA PRO A 182 -1.08 -15.37 -14.53
C PRO A 182 -0.64 -13.90 -14.59
N ASN A 183 -0.08 -13.48 -15.71
CA ASN A 183 0.37 -12.10 -15.92
C ASN A 183 -0.78 -11.14 -16.26
N LEU A 184 -1.93 -11.65 -16.65
CA LEU A 184 -3.12 -10.89 -17.03
C LEU A 184 -4.28 -11.27 -16.14
N VAL A 185 -5.00 -10.27 -15.64
CA VAL A 185 -6.22 -10.41 -14.85
C VAL A 185 -7.37 -9.77 -15.64
N LYS A 186 -8.56 -10.41 -15.62
CA LYS A 186 -9.78 -9.86 -16.23
C LYS A 186 -10.35 -8.73 -15.40
#